data_f83f8bd79eeb3ccab5b862bf80d36b63
#
_entry.id   f83f8bd79eeb3ccab5b862bf80d36b63
#
_cell.length_a   1.000
_cell.length_b   1.000
_cell.length_c   1.000
_cell.angle_alpha   90.00
_cell.angle_beta   90.00
_cell.angle_gamma   90.00
#
_symmetry.space_group_name_H-M   'P 1'
#
loop_
_entity.id
_entity.type
_entity.pdbx_description
1 polymer ?
#
loop_
_entity_poly.entity_id
_entity_poly.type
_entity_poly.pdbx_seq_one_letter_code
_entity_poly.pdbx_strand_id
1 'polypeptide(L)'
;ISGQSARLLCGYIYANGGEGESTQDLVFGGQNIIAENGTMLAESRRFENETAYADMDLERLECERRRMTTYQTAGRENYVFIDFSLYEDENRPERFIDPSPFVPQDEESRNRRCEEILSIQAMGLKKRLKHTGCRSAVIGISGGLDSTLALLVTVRAFDLLGLARDKIICVTMPCFGTTDRTYHNACYLTKKLGASLLEVDIKDAAVSYTHLTL
;
A
#
# COMPACT_ATOMS: atom_id res chain seq x y z
N ILE A 1 -17.75 -11.61 -15.48
CA ILE A 1 -16.73 -11.02 -16.37
C ILE A 1 -15.54 -10.54 -15.56
N SER A 2 -15.70 -9.65 -14.58
CA SER A 2 -14.58 -9.15 -13.75
C SER A 2 -13.82 -10.27 -13.05
N GLY A 3 -14.51 -11.23 -12.42
CA GLY A 3 -13.86 -12.39 -11.81
C GLY A 3 -13.08 -13.25 -12.79
N GLN A 4 -13.53 -13.37 -14.04
CA GLN A 4 -12.81 -14.10 -15.09
C GLN A 4 -11.59 -13.33 -15.57
N SER A 5 -11.71 -12.02 -15.71
CA SER A 5 -10.59 -11.11 -16.01
C SER A 5 -9.48 -11.22 -14.96
N ALA A 6 -9.84 -11.24 -13.67
CA ALA A 6 -8.90 -11.44 -12.58
C ALA A 6 -8.22 -12.82 -12.62
N ARG A 7 -8.99 -13.88 -12.81
CA ARG A 7 -8.45 -15.25 -12.85
C ARG A 7 -7.47 -15.46 -14.00
N LEU A 8 -7.73 -14.82 -15.14
CA LEU A 8 -6.92 -14.96 -16.35
C LEU A 8 -5.81 -13.87 -16.45
N LEU A 9 -5.79 -12.91 -15.53
CA LEU A 9 -4.90 -11.75 -15.60
C LEU A 9 -4.92 -11.11 -17.00
N CYS A 10 -6.10 -10.74 -17.46
CA CYS A 10 -6.29 -10.21 -18.81
C CYS A 10 -7.25 -9.03 -18.85
N GLY A 11 -7.21 -8.30 -19.95
CA GLY A 11 -8.30 -7.48 -20.40
C GLY A 11 -9.42 -8.39 -20.93
N TYR A 12 -10.65 -8.15 -20.49
CA TYR A 12 -11.82 -8.92 -20.88
C TYR A 12 -12.90 -7.99 -21.42
N ILE A 13 -13.17 -8.14 -22.71
CA ILE A 13 -14.20 -7.35 -23.40
C ILE A 13 -15.39 -8.28 -23.66
N TYR A 14 -16.56 -7.88 -23.20
CA TYR A 14 -17.79 -8.59 -23.42
C TYR A 14 -18.79 -7.70 -24.16
N ALA A 15 -19.17 -8.12 -25.34
CA ALA A 15 -20.24 -7.53 -26.13
C ALA A 15 -21.44 -8.48 -26.13
N ASN A 16 -22.58 -7.99 -25.70
CA ASN A 16 -23.82 -8.76 -25.62
C ASN A 16 -24.73 -8.47 -26.79
N GLY A 17 -25.63 -9.41 -27.09
CA GLY A 17 -26.72 -9.19 -28.05
C GLY A 17 -27.62 -8.04 -27.62
N GLY A 18 -27.94 -7.15 -28.54
CA GLY A 18 -28.74 -5.94 -28.33
C GLY A 18 -30.19 -6.08 -28.74
N GLU A 19 -30.85 -4.93 -28.85
CA GLU A 19 -32.20 -4.83 -29.34
C GLU A 19 -32.33 -5.41 -30.76
N GLY A 20 -33.33 -6.24 -30.98
CA GLY A 20 -33.60 -6.84 -32.29
C GLY A 20 -32.81 -8.12 -32.61
N GLU A 21 -31.92 -8.58 -31.75
CA GLU A 21 -31.17 -9.84 -31.92
C GLU A 21 -32.07 -11.10 -31.79
N SER A 22 -33.22 -10.95 -31.17
CA SER A 22 -34.23 -12.01 -31.08
C SER A 22 -35.58 -11.54 -31.61
N THR A 23 -36.24 -12.44 -32.35
CA THR A 23 -37.58 -12.20 -32.86
C THR A 23 -38.67 -13.02 -32.15
N GLN A 24 -38.30 -13.73 -31.07
CA GLN A 24 -39.19 -14.58 -30.29
C GLN A 24 -39.25 -14.18 -28.81
N ASP A 25 -39.07 -15.14 -27.91
CA ASP A 25 -39.30 -14.99 -26.48
C ASP A 25 -38.11 -14.47 -25.69
N LEU A 26 -36.95 -14.26 -26.33
CA LEU A 26 -35.73 -13.82 -25.68
C LEU A 26 -35.64 -12.30 -25.73
N VAL A 27 -35.24 -11.72 -24.60
CA VAL A 27 -34.89 -10.30 -24.49
C VAL A 27 -33.41 -10.21 -24.11
N PHE A 28 -32.63 -9.61 -24.98
CA PHE A 28 -31.21 -9.39 -24.71
C PHE A 28 -30.99 -8.05 -24.02
N GLY A 29 -30.04 -8.03 -23.07
CA GLY A 29 -29.76 -6.83 -22.29
C GLY A 29 -28.93 -5.79 -23.02
N GLY A 30 -28.23 -6.16 -24.09
CA GLY A 30 -27.37 -5.24 -24.83
C GLY A 30 -26.17 -4.69 -24.06
N GLN A 31 -25.93 -5.21 -22.86
CA GLN A 31 -24.90 -4.68 -21.96
C GLN A 31 -23.49 -5.04 -22.42
N ASN A 32 -22.69 -4.06 -22.67
CA ASN A 32 -21.26 -4.20 -22.99
C ASN A 32 -20.42 -3.94 -21.74
N ILE A 33 -19.38 -4.74 -21.54
CA ILE A 33 -18.56 -4.69 -20.33
C ILE A 33 -17.09 -4.78 -20.72
N ILE A 34 -16.27 -3.92 -20.14
CA ILE A 34 -14.82 -3.94 -20.25
C ILE A 34 -14.22 -4.07 -18.85
N ALA A 35 -13.43 -5.12 -18.63
CA ALA A 35 -12.77 -5.37 -17.35
C ALA A 35 -11.29 -5.67 -17.53
N GLU A 36 -10.47 -5.30 -16.57
CA GLU A 36 -9.03 -5.53 -16.54
C GLU A 36 -8.62 -6.05 -15.17
N ASN A 37 -8.02 -7.23 -15.10
CA ASN A 37 -7.54 -7.84 -13.86
C ASN A 37 -8.52 -7.71 -12.68
N GLY A 38 -9.78 -7.98 -12.92
CA GLY A 38 -10.84 -7.93 -11.91
C GLY A 38 -11.50 -6.56 -11.73
N THR A 39 -10.92 -5.51 -12.26
CA THR A 39 -11.48 -4.15 -12.18
C THR A 39 -12.42 -3.90 -13.35
N MET A 40 -13.61 -3.39 -13.07
CA MET A 40 -14.54 -2.91 -14.09
C MET A 40 -14.05 -1.55 -14.59
N LEU A 41 -13.76 -1.45 -15.90
CA LEU A 41 -13.32 -0.21 -16.53
C LEU A 41 -14.46 0.56 -17.15
N ALA A 42 -15.36 -0.15 -17.84
CA ALA A 42 -16.54 0.45 -18.44
C ALA A 42 -17.69 -0.55 -18.50
N GLU A 43 -18.91 -0.03 -18.42
CA GLU A 43 -20.15 -0.78 -18.50
C GLU A 43 -21.21 0.10 -19.21
N SER A 44 -21.84 -0.42 -20.27
CA SER A 44 -22.94 0.26 -20.92
C SER A 44 -24.27 0.04 -20.17
N ARG A 45 -25.24 0.90 -20.42
CA ARG A 45 -26.60 0.71 -19.87
C ARG A 45 -27.26 -0.52 -20.50
N ARG A 46 -28.12 -1.15 -19.73
CA ARG A 46 -28.94 -2.27 -20.23
C ARG A 46 -30.09 -1.75 -21.06
N PHE A 47 -30.46 -2.55 -22.06
CA PHE A 47 -31.56 -2.29 -22.98
C PHE A 47 -31.38 -1.03 -23.84
N GLU A 48 -30.13 -0.60 -23.99
CA GLU A 48 -29.73 0.50 -24.87
C GLU A 48 -28.60 0.03 -25.78
N ASN A 49 -28.60 0.51 -27.02
CA ASN A 49 -27.54 0.24 -27.99
C ASN A 49 -26.42 1.27 -27.80
N GLU A 50 -25.54 1.03 -26.85
CA GLU A 50 -24.42 1.90 -26.53
C GLU A 50 -23.08 1.24 -26.88
N THR A 51 -22.06 2.08 -27.12
CA THR A 51 -20.68 1.65 -27.22
C THR A 51 -19.94 1.95 -25.91
N ALA A 52 -19.22 0.97 -25.37
CA ALA A 52 -18.36 1.16 -24.21
C ALA A 52 -16.90 1.37 -24.67
N TYR A 53 -16.22 2.32 -24.04
CA TYR A 53 -14.81 2.62 -24.27
C TYR A 53 -14.04 2.57 -22.96
N ALA A 54 -12.80 2.10 -22.99
CA ALA A 54 -11.90 2.13 -21.86
C ALA A 54 -10.45 2.00 -22.28
N ASP A 55 -9.55 2.60 -21.53
CA ASP A 55 -8.11 2.40 -21.66
C ASP A 55 -7.67 1.20 -20.82
N MET A 56 -6.97 0.26 -21.44
CA MET A 56 -6.38 -0.90 -20.78
C MET A 56 -4.87 -0.73 -20.59
N ASP A 57 -4.37 -1.09 -19.42
CA ASP A 57 -2.95 -1.08 -19.09
C ASP A 57 -2.33 -2.47 -19.35
N LEU A 58 -1.89 -2.69 -20.60
CA LEU A 58 -1.32 -3.96 -21.01
C LEU A 58 0.02 -4.26 -20.32
N GLU A 59 0.82 -3.23 -20.05
CA GLU A 59 2.11 -3.40 -19.36
C GLU A 59 1.90 -3.86 -17.91
N ARG A 60 0.91 -3.32 -17.24
CA ARG A 60 0.51 -3.78 -15.91
C ARG A 60 0.08 -5.25 -15.92
N LEU A 61 -0.73 -5.65 -16.87
CA LEU A 61 -1.14 -7.05 -17.02
C LEU A 61 0.05 -7.98 -17.24
N GLU A 62 1.00 -7.56 -18.04
CA GLU A 62 2.24 -8.31 -18.25
C GLU A 62 3.10 -8.40 -16.99
N CYS A 63 3.22 -7.31 -16.23
CA CYS A 63 3.92 -7.30 -14.95
C CYS A 63 3.28 -8.26 -13.94
N GLU A 64 1.96 -8.25 -13.82
CA GLU A 64 1.24 -9.14 -12.91
C GLU A 64 1.40 -10.61 -13.31
N ARG A 65 1.36 -10.93 -14.59
CA ARG A 65 1.63 -12.30 -15.10
C ARG A 65 3.04 -12.76 -14.78
N ARG A 66 4.05 -11.89 -14.91
CA ARG A 66 5.45 -12.22 -14.57
C ARG A 66 5.65 -12.50 -13.08
N ARG A 67 4.87 -11.88 -12.22
CA ARG A 67 4.90 -12.12 -10.75
C ARG A 67 4.26 -13.46 -10.35
N MET A 68 3.36 -13.99 -11.17
CA MET A 68 2.63 -15.22 -10.88
C MET A 68 3.46 -16.44 -11.27
N THR A 69 4.10 -17.08 -10.32
CA THR A 69 4.91 -18.29 -10.54
C THR A 69 4.09 -19.51 -10.99
N THR A 70 2.79 -19.49 -10.76
CA THR A 70 1.85 -20.55 -11.17
C THR A 70 1.19 -20.28 -12.51
N TYR A 71 1.44 -19.12 -13.13
CA TYR A 71 0.92 -18.80 -14.44
C TYR A 71 1.75 -19.51 -15.51
N GLN A 72 1.14 -20.51 -16.16
CA GLN A 72 1.81 -21.23 -17.24
C GLN A 72 1.64 -20.47 -18.56
N THR A 73 2.75 -20.25 -19.23
CA THR A 73 2.72 -19.78 -20.63
C THR A 73 2.41 -20.99 -21.51
N ALA A 74 1.27 -20.99 -22.18
CA ALA A 74 0.94 -22.01 -23.16
C ALA A 74 1.93 -21.96 -24.33
N GLY A 75 2.25 -23.13 -24.89
CA GLY A 75 3.04 -23.22 -26.13
C GLY A 75 2.34 -22.47 -27.27
N ARG A 76 3.13 -21.92 -28.18
CA ARG A 76 2.63 -21.13 -29.33
C ARG A 76 2.21 -21.99 -30.54
N GLU A 77 2.21 -23.30 -30.39
CA GLU A 77 2.10 -24.31 -31.47
C GLU A 77 0.72 -24.31 -32.07
N ASN A 78 -0.20 -23.66 -31.98
CA ASN A 78 -1.52 -23.70 -32.67
C ASN A 78 -2.13 -22.28 -32.86
N TYR A 79 -1.29 -21.23 -32.83
CA TYR A 79 -1.74 -19.88 -33.02
C TYR A 79 -1.33 -19.34 -34.38
N VAL A 80 -2.23 -18.63 -35.03
CA VAL A 80 -1.91 -17.83 -36.22
C VAL A 80 -1.51 -16.44 -35.75
N PHE A 81 -0.30 -16.02 -36.10
CA PHE A 81 0.19 -14.69 -35.78
C PHE A 81 -0.10 -13.77 -36.97
N ILE A 82 -0.67 -12.62 -36.67
CA ILE A 82 -0.92 -11.55 -37.64
C ILE A 82 -0.19 -10.32 -37.14
N ASP A 83 0.86 -9.94 -37.85
CA ASP A 83 1.60 -8.73 -37.55
C ASP A 83 0.84 -7.50 -38.07
N PHE A 84 0.72 -6.48 -37.24
CA PHE A 84 0.14 -5.20 -37.61
C PHE A 84 0.84 -4.08 -36.85
N SER A 85 0.77 -2.89 -37.40
CA SER A 85 1.31 -1.67 -36.77
C SER A 85 0.19 -0.70 -36.49
N LEU A 86 0.19 -0.15 -35.29
CA LEU A 86 -0.67 0.97 -34.89
C LEU A 86 0.18 2.24 -34.84
N TYR A 87 -0.43 3.37 -35.12
CA TYR A 87 0.20 4.65 -34.86
C TYR A 87 0.26 4.84 -33.35
N GLU A 88 1.47 5.02 -32.82
CA GLU A 88 1.68 5.46 -31.44
C GLU A 88 1.38 6.97 -31.41
N ASP A 89 0.31 7.35 -30.76
CA ASP A 89 0.00 8.74 -30.46
C ASP A 89 0.27 9.00 -28.99
N GLU A 90 0.78 10.19 -28.66
CA GLU A 90 0.99 10.62 -27.26
C GLU A 90 -0.36 10.91 -26.56
N ASN A 91 -1.26 9.95 -26.59
CA ASN A 91 -2.54 10.06 -25.94
C ASN A 91 -2.38 9.90 -24.43
N ARG A 92 -2.91 10.86 -23.69
CA ARG A 92 -3.03 10.72 -22.25
C ARG A 92 -4.17 9.74 -21.93
N PRO A 93 -3.92 8.69 -21.11
CA PRO A 93 -4.98 7.76 -20.74
C PRO A 93 -6.14 8.50 -20.07
N GLU A 94 -7.37 8.23 -20.47
CA GLU A 94 -8.60 8.75 -19.85
C GLU A 94 -9.06 7.88 -18.66
N ARG A 95 -8.12 7.21 -18.00
CA ARG A 95 -8.44 6.37 -16.84
C ARG A 95 -7.99 7.03 -15.54
N PHE A 96 -8.75 6.79 -14.48
CA PHE A 96 -8.33 7.18 -13.15
C PHE A 96 -7.13 6.31 -12.70
N ILE A 97 -6.03 6.97 -12.36
CA ILE A 97 -4.86 6.35 -11.74
C ILE A 97 -4.79 6.88 -10.32
N ASP A 98 -4.91 5.99 -9.33
CA ASP A 98 -4.84 6.39 -7.93
C ASP A 98 -3.41 6.84 -7.59
N PRO A 99 -3.18 8.12 -7.24
CA PRO A 99 -1.86 8.62 -6.86
C PRO A 99 -1.39 8.08 -5.50
N SER A 100 -2.30 7.51 -4.72
CA SER A 100 -2.02 6.99 -3.38
C SER A 100 -2.60 5.59 -3.17
N PRO A 101 -2.18 4.58 -3.96
CA PRO A 101 -2.83 3.27 -4.01
C PRO A 101 -2.77 2.50 -2.68
N PHE A 102 -1.88 2.89 -1.77
CA PHE A 102 -1.71 2.25 -0.46
C PHE A 102 -2.48 2.93 0.67
N VAL A 103 -3.03 4.13 0.41
CA VAL A 103 -3.72 4.93 1.43
C VAL A 103 -5.19 5.10 1.04
N PRO A 104 -6.15 4.54 1.79
CA PRO A 104 -7.56 4.74 1.50
C PRO A 104 -7.91 6.22 1.47
N GLN A 105 -8.67 6.65 0.49
CA GLN A 105 -9.02 8.06 0.31
C GLN A 105 -10.10 8.50 1.30
N ASP A 106 -11.02 7.61 1.63
CA ASP A 106 -12.04 7.88 2.63
C ASP A 106 -11.45 7.78 4.06
N GLU A 107 -11.89 8.68 4.92
CA GLU A 107 -11.34 8.84 6.28
C GLU A 107 -11.62 7.61 7.15
N GLU A 108 -12.80 7.02 7.03
CA GLU A 108 -13.18 5.87 7.86
C GLU A 108 -12.31 4.64 7.55
N SER A 109 -12.14 4.29 6.29
CA SER A 109 -11.28 3.17 5.86
C SER A 109 -9.82 3.44 6.20
N ARG A 110 -9.35 4.68 6.07
CA ARG A 110 -7.99 5.06 6.43
C ARG A 110 -7.76 4.90 7.93
N ASN A 111 -8.67 5.40 8.78
CA ASN A 111 -8.55 5.29 10.23
C ASN A 111 -8.60 3.82 10.68
N ARG A 112 -9.49 3.01 10.13
CA ARG A 112 -9.57 1.57 10.39
C ARG A 112 -8.27 0.85 10.02
N ARG A 113 -7.71 1.15 8.84
CA ARG A 113 -6.44 0.57 8.39
C ARG A 113 -5.26 0.99 9.26
N CYS A 114 -5.17 2.27 9.63
CA CYS A 114 -4.14 2.76 10.54
C CYS A 114 -4.21 2.08 11.91
N GLU A 115 -5.42 1.93 12.46
CA GLU A 115 -5.65 1.25 13.74
C GLU A 115 -5.27 -0.23 13.67
N GLU A 116 -5.60 -0.90 12.59
CA GLU A 116 -5.22 -2.30 12.35
C GLU A 116 -3.70 -2.46 12.26
N ILE A 117 -3.02 -1.63 11.48
CA ILE A 117 -1.55 -1.66 11.33
C ILE A 117 -0.86 -1.45 12.67
N LEU A 118 -1.29 -0.43 13.44
CA LEU A 118 -0.75 -0.15 14.77
C LEU A 118 -0.98 -1.32 15.73
N SER A 119 -2.16 -1.94 15.65
CA SER A 119 -2.51 -3.09 16.47
C SER A 119 -1.67 -4.32 16.16
N ILE A 120 -1.45 -4.63 14.88
CA ILE A 120 -0.59 -5.75 14.44
C ILE A 120 0.82 -5.60 15.01
N GLN A 121 1.41 -4.41 14.86
CA GLN A 121 2.77 -4.14 15.34
C GLN A 121 2.84 -4.21 16.88
N ALA A 122 1.89 -3.60 17.57
CA ALA A 122 1.83 -3.60 19.03
C ALA A 122 1.63 -5.01 19.61
N MET A 123 0.81 -5.86 18.97
CA MET A 123 0.61 -7.25 19.38
C MET A 123 1.86 -8.10 19.16
N GLY A 124 2.60 -7.86 18.08
CA GLY A 124 3.89 -8.50 17.84
C GLY A 124 4.90 -8.18 18.93
N LEU A 125 5.06 -6.88 19.26
CA LEU A 125 5.95 -6.43 20.34
C LEU A 125 5.50 -6.94 21.72
N LYS A 126 4.20 -6.85 22.03
CA LYS A 126 3.61 -7.42 23.24
C LYS A 126 3.99 -8.88 23.43
N LYS A 127 3.87 -9.68 22.38
CA LYS A 127 4.21 -11.11 22.44
C LYS A 127 5.70 -11.32 22.80
N ARG A 128 6.59 -10.53 22.21
CA ARG A 128 8.03 -10.58 22.48
C ARG A 128 8.36 -10.19 23.91
N LEU A 129 7.87 -9.05 24.36
CA LEU A 129 8.06 -8.57 25.74
C LEU A 129 7.57 -9.58 26.77
N LYS A 130 6.37 -10.15 26.55
CA LYS A 130 5.80 -11.18 27.42
C LYS A 130 6.65 -12.45 27.45
N HIS A 131 7.15 -12.89 26.28
CA HIS A 131 7.93 -14.11 26.17
C HIS A 131 9.29 -13.98 26.84
N THR A 132 9.96 -12.83 26.67
CA THR A 132 11.29 -12.58 27.25
C THR A 132 11.24 -12.14 28.72
N GLY A 133 10.07 -11.79 29.23
CA GLY A 133 9.90 -11.22 30.58
C GLY A 133 10.42 -9.78 30.70
N CYS A 134 10.75 -9.11 29.59
CA CYS A 134 11.23 -7.73 29.61
C CYS A 134 10.14 -6.77 30.10
N ARG A 135 10.55 -5.87 31.00
CA ARG A 135 9.65 -4.84 31.59
C ARG A 135 10.08 -3.42 31.24
N SER A 136 11.08 -3.27 30.40
CA SER A 136 11.56 -1.99 29.87
C SER A 136 11.86 -2.12 28.39
N ALA A 137 11.82 -0.97 27.69
CA ALA A 137 12.22 -0.87 26.29
C ALA A 137 13.08 0.37 26.10
N VAL A 138 14.06 0.31 25.21
CA VAL A 138 14.91 1.43 24.86
C VAL A 138 14.70 1.76 23.38
N ILE A 139 14.46 3.03 23.05
CA ILE A 139 14.19 3.50 21.70
C ILE A 139 15.07 4.70 21.41
N GLY A 140 15.85 4.63 20.33
CA GLY A 140 16.48 5.84 19.77
C GLY A 140 15.44 6.74 19.13
N ILE A 141 15.23 7.94 19.67
CA ILE A 141 14.23 8.88 19.16
C ILE A 141 14.86 10.05 18.44
N SER A 142 14.70 10.10 17.12
CA SER A 142 15.22 11.18 16.28
C SER A 142 14.22 12.32 16.05
N GLY A 143 12.93 12.09 16.38
CA GLY A 143 11.83 13.01 16.04
C GLY A 143 11.36 12.90 14.57
N GLY A 144 11.86 11.91 13.82
CA GLY A 144 11.36 11.52 12.51
C GLY A 144 10.18 10.53 12.62
N LEU A 145 9.58 10.20 11.48
CA LEU A 145 8.36 9.36 11.42
C LEU A 145 8.59 7.94 11.96
N ASP A 146 9.71 7.31 11.60
CA ASP A 146 10.00 5.92 11.97
C ASP A 146 10.14 5.75 13.48
N SER A 147 10.94 6.61 14.11
CA SER A 147 11.13 6.59 15.56
C SER A 147 9.85 6.98 16.32
N THR A 148 9.05 7.87 15.75
CA THR A 148 7.73 8.23 16.26
C THR A 148 6.78 7.03 16.25
N LEU A 149 6.71 6.32 15.12
CA LEU A 149 5.88 5.10 15.01
C LEU A 149 6.36 4.02 15.98
N ALA A 150 7.67 3.80 16.08
CA ALA A 150 8.24 2.84 17.03
C ALA A 150 7.84 3.16 18.49
N LEU A 151 7.87 4.44 18.87
CA LEU A 151 7.43 4.87 20.21
C LEU A 151 5.93 4.62 20.43
N LEU A 152 5.07 4.97 19.45
CA LEU A 152 3.62 4.74 19.56
C LEU A 152 3.27 3.25 19.69
N VAL A 153 3.92 2.40 18.88
CA VAL A 153 3.78 0.93 18.95
C VAL A 153 4.21 0.41 20.34
N THR A 154 5.34 0.91 20.85
CA THR A 154 5.86 0.50 22.15
C THR A 154 4.94 0.92 23.30
N VAL A 155 4.45 2.15 23.30
CA VAL A 155 3.47 2.64 24.28
C VAL A 155 2.23 1.75 24.29
N ARG A 156 1.67 1.47 23.10
CA ARG A 156 0.50 0.61 22.99
C ARG A 156 0.76 -0.82 23.51
N ALA A 157 1.92 -1.38 23.21
CA ALA A 157 2.30 -2.71 23.71
C ALA A 157 2.44 -2.73 25.24
N PHE A 158 3.00 -1.67 25.84
CA PHE A 158 3.12 -1.50 27.29
C PHE A 158 1.74 -1.38 27.95
N ASP A 159 0.86 -0.55 27.38
CA ASP A 159 -0.52 -0.41 27.88
C ASP A 159 -1.26 -1.76 27.86
N LEU A 160 -1.12 -2.53 26.77
CA LEU A 160 -1.70 -3.87 26.62
C LEU A 160 -1.14 -4.91 27.61
N LEU A 161 0.04 -4.67 28.17
CA LEU A 161 0.69 -5.52 29.19
C LEU A 161 0.48 -4.99 30.62
N GLY A 162 -0.10 -3.82 30.78
CA GLY A 162 -0.19 -3.15 32.07
C GLY A 162 1.16 -2.71 32.62
N LEU A 163 2.14 -2.45 31.75
CA LEU A 163 3.45 -1.95 32.13
C LEU A 163 3.45 -0.42 32.19
N ALA A 164 4.20 0.12 33.13
CA ALA A 164 4.32 1.57 33.28
C ALA A 164 5.11 2.19 32.12
N ARG A 165 4.61 3.28 31.56
CA ARG A 165 5.19 3.95 30.39
C ARG A 165 6.54 4.61 30.69
N ASP A 166 6.84 4.94 31.95
CA ASP A 166 8.13 5.45 32.39
C ASP A 166 9.29 4.45 32.21
N LYS A 167 8.96 3.17 31.98
CA LYS A 167 9.93 2.12 31.66
C LYS A 167 10.27 2.06 30.16
N ILE A 168 9.66 2.91 29.34
CA ILE A 168 10.06 3.17 27.96
C ILE A 168 11.10 4.29 27.99
N ILE A 169 12.34 3.97 27.69
CA ILE A 169 13.47 4.90 27.72
C ILE A 169 13.71 5.37 26.29
N CYS A 170 13.35 6.60 26.00
CA CYS A 170 13.61 7.27 24.73
C CYS A 170 14.99 7.94 24.80
N VAL A 171 15.92 7.52 23.95
CA VAL A 171 17.26 8.08 23.90
C VAL A 171 17.33 9.03 22.69
N THR A 172 17.59 10.30 22.93
CA THR A 172 17.91 11.27 21.88
C THR A 172 19.41 11.55 21.87
N MET A 173 19.99 11.57 20.68
CA MET A 173 21.43 11.74 20.47
C MET A 173 21.65 12.91 19.50
N PRO A 174 21.49 14.16 19.99
CA PRO A 174 21.69 15.33 19.13
C PRO A 174 23.13 15.41 18.62
N CYS A 175 23.28 15.68 17.31
CA CYS A 175 24.54 15.84 16.63
C CYS A 175 24.42 16.97 15.59
N PHE A 176 25.49 17.25 14.85
CA PHE A 176 25.59 18.38 13.89
C PHE A 176 24.48 18.44 12.83
N GLY A 177 23.85 17.31 12.47
CA GLY A 177 22.74 17.23 11.51
C GLY A 177 21.34 17.28 12.15
N THR A 178 21.24 17.38 13.47
CA THR A 178 19.95 17.40 14.16
C THR A 178 19.34 18.80 14.05
N THR A 179 18.15 18.92 13.46
CA THR A 179 17.43 20.19 13.42
C THR A 179 16.68 20.45 14.72
N ASP A 180 16.54 21.73 15.11
CA ASP A 180 15.78 22.11 16.31
C ASP A 180 14.37 21.55 16.30
N ARG A 181 13.73 21.49 15.14
CA ARG A 181 12.38 20.95 14.97
C ARG A 181 12.29 19.47 15.33
N THR A 182 13.21 18.66 14.82
CA THR A 182 13.20 17.21 15.08
C THR A 182 13.54 16.91 16.53
N TYR A 183 14.49 17.64 17.11
CA TYR A 183 14.83 17.54 18.53
C TYR A 183 13.62 17.88 19.43
N HIS A 184 12.96 19.02 19.18
CA HIS A 184 11.78 19.41 19.94
C HIS A 184 10.63 18.41 19.81
N ASN A 185 10.42 17.85 18.61
CA ASN A 185 9.42 16.83 18.39
C ASN A 185 9.70 15.57 19.23
N ALA A 186 10.95 15.10 19.27
CA ALA A 186 11.36 13.95 20.06
C ALA A 186 11.08 14.16 21.55
N CYS A 187 11.54 15.30 22.10
CA CYS A 187 11.37 15.66 23.49
C CYS A 187 9.87 15.81 23.88
N TYR A 188 9.12 16.56 23.05
CA TYR A 188 7.71 16.80 23.28
C TYR A 188 6.88 15.50 23.27
N LEU A 189 7.08 14.68 22.25
CA LEU A 189 6.34 13.44 22.09
C LEU A 189 6.63 12.45 23.23
N THR A 190 7.91 12.28 23.60
CA THR A 190 8.32 11.42 24.73
C THR A 190 7.61 11.83 26.00
N LYS A 191 7.67 13.13 26.33
CA LYS A 191 7.00 13.68 27.51
C LYS A 191 5.48 13.53 27.47
N LYS A 192 4.88 13.81 26.30
CA LYS A 192 3.42 13.75 26.13
C LYS A 192 2.88 12.33 26.30
N LEU A 193 3.65 11.32 25.93
CA LEU A 193 3.29 9.91 26.07
C LEU A 193 3.64 9.32 27.46
N GLY A 194 4.33 10.07 28.32
CA GLY A 194 4.71 9.61 29.65
C GLY A 194 5.91 8.65 29.66
N ALA A 195 6.69 8.62 28.60
CA ALA A 195 7.94 7.88 28.54
C ALA A 195 9.10 8.66 29.15
N SER A 196 10.18 7.97 29.54
CA SER A 196 11.41 8.58 30.05
C SER A 196 12.29 9.06 28.92
N LEU A 197 12.85 10.26 29.01
CA LEU A 197 13.80 10.81 28.05
C LEU A 197 15.21 10.76 28.61
N LEU A 198 16.13 10.21 27.82
CA LEU A 198 17.57 10.29 28.07
C LEU A 198 18.24 10.99 26.88
N GLU A 199 18.98 12.03 27.17
CA GLU A 199 19.78 12.74 26.17
C GLU A 199 21.25 12.33 26.30
N VAL A 200 21.85 11.96 25.18
CA VAL A 200 23.27 11.59 25.09
C VAL A 200 23.93 12.47 24.03
N ASP A 201 24.80 13.37 24.43
CA ASP A 201 25.60 14.15 23.48
C ASP A 201 26.66 13.25 22.85
N ILE A 202 26.61 13.13 21.52
CA ILE A 202 27.53 12.28 20.74
C ILE A 202 28.46 13.11 19.85
N LYS A 203 28.54 14.45 20.03
CA LYS A 203 29.33 15.31 19.15
C LYS A 203 30.81 14.93 19.15
N ASP A 204 31.41 14.74 20.31
CA ASP A 204 32.81 14.36 20.43
C ASP A 204 33.11 13.00 19.81
N ALA A 205 32.21 12.02 19.97
CA ALA A 205 32.33 10.72 19.36
C ALA A 205 32.24 10.78 17.83
N ALA A 206 31.34 11.62 17.30
CA ALA A 206 31.16 11.83 15.86
C ALA A 206 32.38 12.48 15.20
N VAL A 207 33.04 13.46 15.89
CA VAL A 207 34.28 14.07 15.41
C VAL A 207 35.43 13.09 15.38
N SER A 208 35.61 12.25 16.42
CA SER A 208 36.64 11.22 16.46
C SER A 208 36.50 10.20 15.32
N TYR A 209 35.28 9.77 15.00
CA TYR A 209 35.02 8.82 13.90
C TYR A 209 35.36 9.43 12.52
N THR A 210 35.07 10.71 12.30
CA THR A 210 35.37 11.40 11.04
C THR A 210 36.89 11.53 10.81
N HIS A 211 37.69 11.68 11.87
CA HIS A 211 39.12 11.75 11.76
C HIS A 211 39.80 10.38 11.57
N LEU A 212 39.14 9.27 11.88
CA LEU A 212 39.68 7.93 11.68
C LEU A 212 39.41 7.34 10.28
N THR A 213 38.53 7.98 9.48
CA THR A 213 38.12 7.54 8.13
C THR A 213 38.70 8.40 7.00
N LEU A 214 39.58 9.33 7.30
CA LEU A 214 40.40 10.09 6.35
C LEU A 214 41.85 9.64 6.46
#